data_0bdcce66b5aefffdbb90bc10028cf374
#
_entry.id   0bdcce66b5aefffdbb90bc10028cf374
#
_cell.length_a   1.000
_cell.length_b   1.000
_cell.length_c   1.000
_cell.angle_alpha   90.00
_cell.angle_beta   90.00
_cell.angle_gamma   90.00
#
_symmetry.space_group_name_H-M   'P 1'
#
loop_
_entity.id
_entity.type
_entity.pdbx_description
1 polymer ?
#
loop_
_entity_poly.entity_id
_entity_poly.type
_entity_poly.pdbx_seq_one_letter_code
_entity_poly.pdbx_strand_id
1 'polypeptide(L)'
;QHGTRLLSEIADQGVEVTIVTNSLASNDVFAVHGWYAKYRPELLTNGIQLWEVKVGNPETVTKSLTGSSRTSLHAKTFIVDGQKIFVGSFNLDPRSALINTELGILIESTALAKTAEKQFRDLLQQRAYQLKLDDDGQLIWYDYSQGTTTSCEPDATIWQRLGAWGAGLLPIEELL
;
A
#
# COMPACT_ATOMS: atom_id res chain seq x y z
N GLN A 1 -9.79 -10.37 -4.43
CA GLN A 1 -10.60 -11.27 -3.55
C GLN A 1 -9.73 -12.32 -2.82
N HIS A 2 -8.94 -13.14 -3.54
CA HIS A 2 -8.18 -14.22 -2.89
C HIS A 2 -7.12 -13.71 -1.91
N GLY A 3 -6.34 -12.71 -2.31
CA GLY A 3 -5.32 -12.10 -1.46
C GLY A 3 -5.90 -11.40 -0.22
N THR A 4 -7.02 -10.68 -0.37
CA THR A 4 -7.72 -10.02 0.75
C THR A 4 -8.18 -11.06 1.77
N ARG A 5 -8.82 -12.14 1.31
CA ARG A 5 -9.28 -13.21 2.19
C ARG A 5 -8.12 -13.86 2.95
N LEU A 6 -7.02 -14.17 2.29
CA LEU A 6 -5.85 -14.75 2.93
C LEU A 6 -5.28 -13.82 4.02
N LEU A 7 -5.17 -12.53 3.74
CA LEU A 7 -4.69 -11.54 4.71
C LEU A 7 -5.64 -11.40 5.90
N SER A 8 -6.95 -11.44 5.67
CA SER A 8 -7.96 -11.43 6.72
C SER A 8 -7.88 -12.70 7.58
N GLU A 9 -7.75 -13.89 6.97
CA GLU A 9 -7.57 -15.15 7.70
C GLU A 9 -6.31 -15.15 8.60
N ILE A 10 -5.23 -14.52 8.14
CA ILE A 10 -3.99 -14.35 8.92
C ILE A 10 -4.22 -13.38 10.10
N ALA A 11 -4.90 -12.26 9.87
CA ALA A 11 -5.23 -11.31 10.91
C ALA A 11 -6.16 -11.90 11.97
N ASP A 12 -7.15 -12.70 11.59
CA ASP A 12 -8.04 -13.41 12.50
C ASP A 12 -7.32 -14.41 13.42
N GLN A 13 -6.13 -14.89 13.00
CA GLN A 13 -5.26 -15.72 13.82
C GLN A 13 -4.41 -14.91 14.81
N GLY A 14 -4.61 -13.60 14.88
CA GLY A 14 -3.90 -12.70 15.79
C GLY A 14 -2.55 -12.18 15.27
N VAL A 15 -2.29 -12.33 13.97
CA VAL A 15 -1.09 -11.76 13.35
C VAL A 15 -1.34 -10.29 13.03
N GLU A 16 -0.46 -9.41 13.50
CA GLU A 16 -0.49 -8.00 13.13
C GLU A 16 -0.04 -7.81 11.67
N VAL A 17 -0.95 -7.37 10.82
CA VAL A 17 -0.67 -7.13 9.41
C VAL A 17 -0.67 -5.63 9.12
N THR A 18 0.42 -5.13 8.56
CA THR A 18 0.53 -3.76 8.05
C THR A 18 0.80 -3.78 6.55
N ILE A 19 -0.04 -3.10 5.80
CA ILE A 19 0.09 -2.95 4.34
C ILE A 19 0.41 -1.51 4.00
N VAL A 20 1.41 -1.32 3.15
CA VAL A 20 1.79 -0.01 2.63
C VAL A 20 1.73 -0.04 1.12
N THR A 21 1.00 0.90 0.55
CA THR A 21 0.81 1.02 -0.89
C THR A 21 0.86 2.48 -1.35
N ASN A 22 0.69 2.73 -2.62
CA ASN A 22 0.59 4.08 -3.15
C ASN A 22 -0.80 4.68 -2.89
N SER A 23 -0.86 5.97 -2.52
CA SER A 23 -2.11 6.73 -2.61
C SER A 23 -2.55 6.88 -4.07
N LEU A 24 -3.81 7.26 -4.29
CA LEU A 24 -4.31 7.52 -5.65
C LEU A 24 -3.48 8.56 -6.38
N ALA A 25 -3.06 9.61 -5.69
CA ALA A 25 -2.27 10.68 -6.26
C ALA A 25 -0.83 10.27 -6.62
N SER A 26 -0.26 9.28 -5.91
CA SER A 26 1.10 8.75 -6.16
C SER A 26 1.12 7.53 -7.08
N ASN A 27 -0.05 7.00 -7.48
CA ASN A 27 -0.15 5.83 -8.34
C ASN A 27 -0.18 6.21 -9.82
N ASP A 28 0.64 5.53 -10.63
CA ASP A 28 0.70 5.74 -12.07
C ASP A 28 -0.42 4.99 -12.82
N VAL A 29 -1.07 3.99 -12.20
CA VAL A 29 -2.11 3.15 -12.81
C VAL A 29 -3.42 3.22 -12.02
N PHE A 30 -4.32 4.12 -12.42
CA PHE A 30 -5.61 4.36 -11.75
C PHE A 30 -6.49 3.10 -11.64
N ALA A 31 -6.41 2.20 -12.63
CA ALA A 31 -7.19 0.97 -12.63
C ALA A 31 -6.83 0.06 -11.45
N VAL A 32 -5.54 -0.15 -11.21
CA VAL A 32 -5.05 -0.95 -10.07
C VAL A 32 -5.50 -0.36 -8.75
N HIS A 33 -5.39 0.99 -8.61
CA HIS A 33 -5.84 1.66 -7.41
C HIS A 33 -7.35 1.54 -7.20
N GLY A 34 -8.16 1.73 -8.25
CA GLY A 34 -9.62 1.61 -8.17
C GLY A 34 -10.08 0.22 -7.72
N TRP A 35 -9.33 -0.83 -8.09
CA TRP A 35 -9.60 -2.20 -7.64
C TRP A 35 -9.19 -2.40 -6.18
N TYR A 36 -8.02 -1.98 -5.78
CA TYR A 36 -7.57 -2.03 -4.39
C TYR A 36 -8.52 -1.27 -3.45
N ALA A 37 -8.97 -0.08 -3.86
CA ALA A 37 -9.82 0.79 -3.06
C ALA A 37 -11.10 0.12 -2.53
N LYS A 38 -11.65 -0.83 -3.27
CA LYS A 38 -12.86 -1.58 -2.87
C LYS A 38 -12.64 -2.45 -1.62
N TYR A 39 -11.42 -2.92 -1.41
CA TYR A 39 -11.09 -3.83 -0.31
C TYR A 39 -10.64 -3.13 0.96
N ARG A 40 -10.43 -1.81 0.94
CA ARG A 40 -10.00 -1.02 2.10
C ARG A 40 -10.90 -1.20 3.32
N PRO A 41 -12.25 -1.05 3.21
CA PRO A 41 -13.12 -1.21 4.38
C PRO A 41 -13.05 -2.61 4.98
N GLU A 42 -13.03 -3.64 4.13
CA GLU A 42 -12.92 -5.04 4.56
C GLU A 42 -11.60 -5.30 5.31
N LEU A 43 -10.48 -4.86 4.74
CA LEU A 43 -9.16 -5.01 5.35
C LEU A 43 -9.08 -4.29 6.72
N LEU A 44 -9.58 -3.06 6.81
CA LEU A 44 -9.59 -2.28 8.04
C LEU A 44 -10.50 -2.91 9.11
N THR A 45 -11.68 -3.41 8.72
CA THR A 45 -12.62 -4.09 9.63
C THR A 45 -12.00 -5.35 10.22
N ASN A 46 -11.15 -6.05 9.45
CA ASN A 46 -10.42 -7.23 9.90
C ASN A 46 -9.12 -6.89 10.65
N GLY A 47 -8.94 -5.63 11.08
CA GLY A 47 -7.81 -5.21 11.92
C GLY A 47 -6.49 -4.99 11.19
N ILE A 48 -6.48 -5.06 9.86
CA ILE A 48 -5.28 -4.81 9.06
C ILE A 48 -4.98 -3.31 9.02
N GLN A 49 -3.75 -2.93 9.30
CA GLN A 49 -3.30 -1.54 9.23
C GLN A 49 -2.97 -1.18 7.79
N LEU A 50 -3.64 -0.17 7.24
CA LEU A 50 -3.40 0.33 5.89
C LEU A 50 -2.72 1.69 5.91
N TRP A 51 -1.70 1.83 5.08
CA TRP A 51 -0.99 3.08 4.86
C TRP A 51 -0.84 3.37 3.39
N GLU A 52 -1.05 4.63 3.00
CA GLU A 52 -0.90 5.09 1.63
C GLU A 52 0.16 6.18 1.54
N VAL A 53 1.18 5.92 0.72
CA VAL A 53 2.31 6.84 0.56
C VAL A 53 1.86 8.11 -0.14
N LYS A 54 2.24 9.26 0.43
CA LYS A 54 1.99 10.60 -0.11
C LYS A 54 2.74 10.81 -1.42
N VAL A 55 2.26 11.73 -2.22
CA VAL A 55 3.05 12.24 -3.36
C VAL A 55 4.32 12.90 -2.80
N GLY A 56 5.47 12.46 -3.29
CA GLY A 56 6.75 13.06 -2.86
C GLY A 56 6.87 14.50 -3.34
N ASN A 57 7.47 15.35 -2.50
CA ASN A 57 7.76 16.71 -2.88
C ASN A 57 8.77 16.70 -4.05
N PRO A 58 8.47 17.32 -5.21
CA PRO A 58 9.37 17.34 -6.36
C PRO A 58 10.78 17.87 -6.06
N GLU A 59 10.92 18.69 -5.02
CA GLU A 59 12.20 19.30 -4.63
C GLU A 59 13.14 18.34 -3.89
N THR A 60 12.60 17.24 -3.32
CA THR A 60 13.39 16.26 -2.57
C THR A 60 13.69 14.98 -3.35
N VAL A 61 13.23 14.87 -4.58
CA VAL A 61 13.50 13.72 -5.44
C VAL A 61 14.93 13.81 -5.97
N THR A 62 15.87 13.25 -5.23
CA THR A 62 17.14 12.82 -5.80
C THR A 62 16.79 11.91 -6.98
N LYS A 63 17.22 12.29 -8.19
CA LYS A 63 16.98 11.53 -9.42
C LYS A 63 17.35 10.07 -9.18
N SER A 64 16.33 9.22 -8.98
CA SER A 64 16.52 7.79 -8.93
C SER A 64 17.08 7.35 -10.29
N LEU A 65 18.13 6.56 -10.28
CA LEU A 65 18.74 5.98 -11.49
C LEU A 65 17.76 5.13 -12.33
N THR A 66 16.54 4.92 -11.86
CA THR A 66 15.47 4.15 -12.51
C THR A 66 14.43 4.98 -13.25
N GLY A 67 14.62 6.30 -13.36
CA GLY A 67 13.88 7.14 -14.34
C GLY A 67 12.42 7.44 -14.05
N SER A 68 11.83 7.03 -12.92
CA SER A 68 10.47 7.42 -12.56
C SER A 68 10.48 8.79 -11.90
N SER A 69 9.87 9.77 -12.55
CA SER A 69 9.84 11.18 -12.12
C SER A 69 8.78 11.48 -11.06
N ARG A 70 8.04 10.49 -10.58
CA ARG A 70 7.07 10.57 -9.49
C ARG A 70 7.44 9.57 -8.42
N THR A 71 7.27 9.93 -7.15
CA THR A 71 7.61 9.09 -5.99
C THR A 71 6.55 8.00 -5.83
N SER A 72 6.50 7.08 -6.78
CA SER A 72 5.67 5.87 -6.67
C SER A 72 6.47 4.80 -5.94
N LEU A 73 5.87 4.21 -4.91
CA LEU A 73 6.44 3.04 -4.24
C LEU A 73 6.39 1.86 -5.21
N HIS A 74 7.57 1.37 -5.62
CA HIS A 74 7.69 0.20 -6.49
C HIS A 74 8.39 -0.97 -5.79
N ALA A 75 8.71 -0.82 -4.51
CA ALA A 75 9.33 -1.87 -3.71
C ALA A 75 8.32 -2.98 -3.38
N LYS A 76 8.73 -4.23 -3.57
CA LYS A 76 8.01 -5.43 -3.14
C LYS A 76 8.82 -6.04 -2.01
N THR A 77 8.53 -5.61 -0.80
CA THR A 77 9.28 -5.99 0.41
C THR A 77 8.31 -6.44 1.48
N PHE A 78 8.61 -7.57 2.08
CA PHE A 78 7.88 -8.09 3.24
C PHE A 78 8.86 -8.24 4.41
N ILE A 79 8.42 -7.83 5.59
CA ILE A 79 9.15 -8.05 6.85
C ILE A 79 8.28 -8.96 7.71
N VAL A 80 8.85 -10.06 8.18
CA VAL A 80 8.13 -11.06 8.97
C VAL A 80 8.77 -11.18 10.33
N ASP A 81 7.98 -10.95 11.38
CA ASP A 81 8.31 -11.12 12.80
C ASP A 81 9.61 -10.42 13.26
N GLY A 82 10.02 -9.36 12.57
CA GLY A 82 11.30 -8.69 12.83
C GLY A 82 12.52 -9.60 12.68
N GLN A 83 12.41 -10.68 11.90
CA GLN A 83 13.46 -11.70 11.72
C GLN A 83 13.83 -11.92 10.26
N LYS A 84 12.88 -11.79 9.35
CA LYS A 84 13.06 -12.08 7.93
C LYS A 84 12.63 -10.89 7.07
N ILE A 85 13.38 -10.66 6.02
CA ILE A 85 13.04 -9.67 4.97
C ILE A 85 13.02 -10.36 3.63
N PHE A 86 11.94 -10.22 2.91
CA PHE A 86 11.87 -10.55 1.49
C PHE A 86 11.98 -9.26 0.67
N VAL A 87 12.81 -9.26 -0.34
CA VAL A 87 12.91 -8.19 -1.36
C VAL A 87 12.88 -8.82 -2.73
N GLY A 88 11.97 -8.38 -3.58
CA GLY A 88 11.84 -8.99 -4.90
C GLY A 88 10.97 -8.20 -5.87
N SER A 89 10.59 -8.85 -6.94
CA SER A 89 9.69 -8.32 -7.96
C SER A 89 8.22 -8.74 -7.76
N PHE A 90 7.94 -9.65 -6.83
CA PHE A 90 6.63 -10.25 -6.59
C PHE A 90 5.61 -9.25 -6.06
N ASN A 91 4.54 -8.99 -6.79
CA ASN A 91 3.37 -8.23 -6.34
C ASN A 91 2.32 -9.18 -5.70
N LEU A 92 1.51 -8.64 -4.79
CA LEU A 92 0.38 -9.36 -4.21
C LEU A 92 -0.83 -9.33 -5.18
N ASP A 93 -0.63 -9.87 -6.36
CA ASP A 93 -1.67 -9.99 -7.39
C ASP A 93 -1.65 -11.38 -8.04
N PRO A 94 -2.76 -11.84 -8.65
CA PRO A 94 -2.86 -13.14 -9.29
C PRO A 94 -1.86 -13.36 -10.43
N ARG A 95 -1.51 -12.30 -11.13
CA ARG A 95 -0.59 -12.36 -12.26
C ARG A 95 0.84 -12.66 -11.82
N SER A 96 1.32 -11.97 -10.77
CA SER A 96 2.62 -12.27 -10.16
C SER A 96 2.65 -13.67 -9.53
N ALA A 97 1.53 -14.11 -8.96
CA ALA A 97 1.46 -15.41 -8.31
C ALA A 97 1.42 -16.60 -9.27
N LEU A 98 0.82 -16.45 -10.47
CA LEU A 98 0.47 -17.57 -11.35
C LEU A 98 1.09 -17.51 -12.74
N ILE A 99 1.50 -16.35 -13.22
CA ILE A 99 1.85 -16.13 -14.64
C ILE A 99 3.27 -15.58 -14.80
N ASN A 100 3.63 -14.56 -14.02
CA ASN A 100 4.91 -13.88 -14.19
C ASN A 100 6.08 -14.71 -13.67
N THR A 101 7.24 -14.52 -14.28
CA THR A 101 8.51 -14.97 -13.69
C THR A 101 8.95 -13.92 -12.68
N GLU A 102 8.99 -14.29 -11.41
CA GLU A 102 9.36 -13.42 -10.31
C GLU A 102 10.70 -13.83 -9.71
N LEU A 103 11.45 -12.85 -9.23
CA LEU A 103 12.70 -13.07 -8.52
C LEU A 103 12.63 -12.37 -7.16
N GLY A 104 13.12 -13.03 -6.12
CA GLY A 104 13.23 -12.43 -4.80
C GLY A 104 14.34 -13.06 -3.96
N ILE A 105 14.77 -12.31 -2.96
CA ILE A 105 15.76 -12.74 -1.98
C ILE A 105 15.11 -12.74 -0.62
N LEU A 106 15.19 -13.85 0.10
CA LEU A 106 14.82 -13.95 1.50
C LEU A 106 16.09 -13.82 2.35
N ILE A 107 16.10 -12.83 3.22
CA ILE A 107 17.21 -12.54 4.13
C ILE A 107 16.75 -12.87 5.54
N GLU A 108 17.40 -13.83 6.18
CA GLU A 108 17.18 -14.18 7.59
C GLU A 108 18.19 -13.42 8.45
N SER A 109 17.78 -12.28 9.00
CA SER A 109 18.61 -11.42 9.86
C SER A 109 17.73 -10.56 10.75
N THR A 110 17.67 -10.93 12.03
CA THR A 110 16.91 -10.17 13.03
C THR A 110 17.42 -8.72 13.17
N ALA A 111 18.72 -8.50 13.08
CA ALA A 111 19.30 -7.16 13.19
C ALA A 111 18.86 -6.27 12.02
N LEU A 112 18.90 -6.80 10.80
CA LEU A 112 18.49 -6.07 9.60
C LEU A 112 16.97 -5.86 9.59
N ALA A 113 16.18 -6.90 9.89
CA ALA A 113 14.73 -6.84 9.90
C ALA A 113 14.20 -5.80 10.91
N LYS A 114 14.69 -5.80 12.15
CA LYS A 114 14.29 -4.81 13.15
C LYS A 114 14.72 -3.38 12.77
N THR A 115 15.91 -3.23 12.18
CA THR A 115 16.35 -1.90 11.71
C THR A 115 15.46 -1.39 10.59
N ALA A 116 15.16 -2.23 9.61
CA ALA A 116 14.26 -1.89 8.50
C ALA A 116 12.85 -1.58 9.00
N GLU A 117 12.29 -2.40 9.88
CA GLU A 117 10.97 -2.19 10.47
C GLU A 117 10.87 -0.84 11.21
N LYS A 118 11.88 -0.52 12.03
CA LYS A 118 11.90 0.77 12.73
C LYS A 118 11.98 1.94 11.76
N GLN A 119 12.90 1.91 10.79
CA GLN A 119 13.01 2.97 9.79
C GLN A 119 11.74 3.14 8.97
N PHE A 120 11.10 2.03 8.62
CA PHE A 120 9.86 2.03 7.87
C PHE A 120 8.73 2.68 8.68
N ARG A 121 8.58 2.32 9.96
CA ARG A 121 7.58 2.90 10.87
C ARG A 121 7.76 4.41 11.05
N ASP A 122 9.00 4.86 11.22
CA ASP A 122 9.33 6.29 11.34
C ASP A 122 9.00 7.06 10.05
N LEU A 123 9.27 6.45 8.89
CA LEU A 123 8.95 7.03 7.57
C LEU A 123 7.45 7.10 7.30
N LEU A 124 6.67 6.09 7.71
CA LEU A 124 5.23 6.06 7.50
C LEU A 124 4.53 7.25 8.14
N GLN A 125 4.87 7.58 9.37
CA GLN A 125 4.28 8.73 10.07
C GLN A 125 4.56 10.07 9.38
N GLN A 126 5.67 10.18 8.65
CA GLN A 126 6.04 11.40 7.96
C GLN A 126 5.55 11.44 6.51
N ARG A 127 5.54 10.29 5.83
CA ARG A 127 5.38 10.22 4.37
C ARG A 127 4.19 9.40 3.89
N ALA A 128 3.31 8.99 4.79
CA ALA A 128 2.11 8.25 4.42
C ALA A 128 0.89 8.74 5.21
N TYR A 129 -0.27 8.46 4.67
CA TYR A 129 -1.56 8.58 5.35
C TYR A 129 -1.90 7.23 5.97
N GLN A 130 -2.32 7.20 7.24
CA GLN A 130 -2.95 6.02 7.80
C GLN A 130 -4.43 6.03 7.46
N LEU A 131 -4.93 4.93 6.89
CA LEU A 131 -6.35 4.75 6.65
C LEU A 131 -7.02 4.24 7.91
N LYS A 132 -8.20 4.76 8.19
CA LYS A 132 -9.05 4.35 9.33
C LYS A 132 -10.51 4.38 8.92
N LEU A 133 -11.35 3.73 9.70
CA LEU A 133 -12.79 3.93 9.67
C LEU A 133 -13.15 4.88 10.83
N ASP A 134 -13.98 5.86 10.57
CA ASP A 134 -14.57 6.71 11.62
C ASP A 134 -15.70 5.99 12.35
N ASP A 135 -16.36 6.68 13.30
CA ASP A 135 -17.43 6.12 14.10
C ASP A 135 -18.67 5.73 13.28
N ASP A 136 -18.85 6.31 12.10
CA ASP A 136 -19.91 6.01 11.16
C ASP A 136 -19.49 4.92 10.12
N GLY A 137 -18.29 4.38 10.23
CA GLY A 137 -17.70 3.39 9.33
C GLY A 137 -17.24 3.98 7.99
N GLN A 138 -17.10 5.31 7.90
CA GLN A 138 -16.60 5.96 6.70
C GLN A 138 -15.08 5.97 6.66
N LEU A 139 -14.52 5.79 5.46
CA LEU A 139 -13.07 5.78 5.27
C LEU A 139 -12.48 7.18 5.43
N ILE A 140 -11.45 7.28 6.27
CA ILE A 140 -10.70 8.52 6.50
C ILE A 140 -9.20 8.26 6.38
N TRP A 141 -8.46 9.29 5.95
CA TRP A 141 -7.00 9.34 5.87
C TRP A 141 -6.47 10.26 6.96
N TYR A 142 -5.66 9.74 7.85
CA TYR A 142 -5.02 10.50 8.91
C TYR A 142 -3.57 10.82 8.55
N ASP A 143 -3.22 12.10 8.58
CA ASP A 143 -1.87 12.60 8.38
C ASP A 143 -1.19 12.89 9.71
N TYR A 144 -0.27 12.02 10.13
CA TYR A 144 0.47 12.22 11.37
C TYR A 144 1.42 13.42 11.32
N SER A 145 1.95 13.77 10.16
CA SER A 145 2.88 14.89 10.02
C SER A 145 2.22 16.27 10.20
N GLN A 146 0.91 16.35 9.93
CA GLN A 146 0.12 17.58 10.04
C GLN A 146 -0.95 17.50 11.13
N GLY A 147 -1.22 16.31 11.69
CA GLY A 147 -2.28 16.10 12.65
C GLY A 147 -3.68 16.33 12.05
N THR A 148 -3.86 16.09 10.75
CA THR A 148 -5.11 16.37 10.03
C THR A 148 -5.76 15.09 9.53
N THR A 149 -7.08 15.14 9.34
CA THR A 149 -7.89 14.06 8.78
C THR A 149 -8.64 14.55 7.55
N THR A 150 -8.75 13.71 6.53
CA THR A 150 -9.60 13.96 5.35
C THR A 150 -10.45 12.72 5.03
N SER A 151 -11.66 12.95 4.54
CA SER A 151 -12.59 11.90 4.09
C SER A 151 -12.57 11.68 2.57
N CYS A 152 -11.67 12.34 1.87
CA CYS A 152 -11.50 12.19 0.42
C CYS A 152 -10.07 11.75 0.11
N GLU A 153 -9.88 11.07 -1.02
CA GLU A 153 -8.55 10.70 -1.55
C GLU A 153 -7.59 11.91 -1.49
N PRO A 154 -6.54 11.89 -0.62
CA PRO A 154 -5.67 13.05 -0.46
C PRO A 154 -4.86 13.33 -1.73
N ASP A 155 -4.58 14.59 -2.00
CA ASP A 155 -3.76 15.06 -3.11
C ASP A 155 -4.24 14.64 -4.52
N ALA A 156 -5.34 13.88 -4.61
CA ALA A 156 -5.87 13.39 -5.88
C ALA A 156 -6.73 14.47 -6.56
N THR A 157 -6.52 14.62 -7.85
CA THR A 157 -7.36 15.47 -8.69
C THR A 157 -8.75 14.85 -8.89
N ILE A 158 -9.74 15.65 -9.26
CA ILE A 158 -11.10 15.18 -9.57
C ILE A 158 -11.06 14.13 -10.70
N TRP A 159 -10.21 14.31 -11.70
CA TRP A 159 -10.07 13.38 -12.81
C TRP A 159 -9.47 12.04 -12.39
N GLN A 160 -8.52 12.04 -11.47
CA GLN A 160 -7.97 10.81 -10.89
C GLN A 160 -9.03 10.05 -10.11
N ARG A 161 -9.83 10.74 -9.30
CA ARG A 161 -10.93 10.13 -8.52
C ARG A 161 -11.99 9.51 -9.44
N LEU A 162 -12.43 10.24 -10.47
CA LEU A 162 -13.39 9.73 -11.46
C LEU A 162 -12.83 8.55 -12.25
N GLY A 163 -11.55 8.62 -12.64
CA GLY A 163 -10.88 7.54 -13.37
C GLY A 163 -10.76 6.27 -12.52
N ALA A 164 -10.35 6.38 -11.26
CA ALA A 164 -10.25 5.25 -10.33
C ALA A 164 -11.63 4.64 -10.04
N TRP A 165 -12.64 5.47 -9.81
CA TRP A 165 -14.02 5.03 -9.61
C TRP A 165 -14.55 4.27 -10.83
N GLY A 166 -14.40 4.84 -12.04
CA GLY A 166 -14.85 4.21 -13.27
C GLY A 166 -14.11 2.90 -13.58
N ALA A 167 -12.79 2.87 -13.36
CA ALA A 167 -12.00 1.65 -13.52
C ALA A 167 -12.42 0.55 -12.53
N GLY A 168 -12.77 0.94 -11.31
CA GLY A 168 -13.30 0.03 -10.31
C GLY A 168 -14.61 -0.65 -10.69
N LEU A 169 -15.39 -0.13 -11.62
CA LEU A 169 -16.64 -0.73 -12.10
C LEU A 169 -16.42 -1.78 -13.19
N LEU A 170 -15.25 -1.80 -13.84
CA LEU A 170 -14.98 -2.73 -14.93
C LEU A 170 -14.66 -4.13 -14.37
N PRO A 171 -15.15 -5.21 -14.99
CA PRO A 171 -14.86 -6.60 -14.56
C PRO A 171 -13.49 -7.07 -15.10
N ILE A 172 -12.40 -6.36 -14.76
CA ILE A 172 -11.05 -6.63 -15.24
C ILE A 172 -10.11 -7.21 -14.17
N GLU A 173 -10.67 -7.68 -13.04
CA GLU A 173 -9.90 -8.21 -11.91
C GLU A 173 -8.96 -9.36 -12.31
N GLU A 174 -9.36 -10.18 -13.28
CA GLU A 174 -8.55 -11.30 -13.78
C GLU A 174 -7.41 -10.85 -14.71
N LEU A 175 -7.40 -9.60 -15.15
CA LEU A 175 -6.41 -9.06 -16.08
C LEU A 175 -5.33 -8.21 -15.37
N LEU A 176 -5.56 -7.87 -14.12
CA LEU A 176 -4.65 -7.10 -13.25
C LEU A 176 -3.91 -8.05 -12.33
#